data_ddc7d6b37c2f97b4e54822e340557818
#
_entry.id   ddc7d6b37c2f97b4e54822e340557818
#
_cell.length_a   1.000
_cell.length_b   1.000
_cell.length_c   1.000
_cell.angle_alpha   90.00
_cell.angle_beta   90.00
_cell.angle_gamma   90.00
#
_symmetry.space_group_name_H-M   'P 1'
#
loop_
_entity.id
_entity.type
_entity.pdbx_description
1 polymer ?
#
loop_
_entity_poly.entity_id
_entity_poly.type
_entity_poly.pdbx_seq_one_letter_code
_entity_poly.pdbx_strand_id
1 'polypeptide(L)' 'MEDKVRVDKFLWCVRLFKTRRLASEACSRSKVKINDKSLKSSYHVKINDKITIKKKLINITIEVKDIISKR' A
#
# COMPACT_ATOMS: atom_id res chain seq x y z
N MET A 1 -11.09 -0.96 -19.38
CA MET A 1 -11.62 -0.74 -18.02
C MET A 1 -10.47 -0.50 -17.05
N GLU A 2 -10.49 0.61 -16.35
CA GLU A 2 -9.44 0.89 -15.40
C GLU A 2 -9.67 0.12 -14.11
N ASP A 3 -8.67 -0.64 -13.71
CA ASP A 3 -8.70 -1.31 -12.42
C ASP A 3 -8.11 -0.39 -11.37
N LYS A 4 -8.98 0.28 -10.64
CA LYS A 4 -8.56 1.14 -9.54
C LYS A 4 -8.54 0.32 -8.26
N VAL A 5 -7.37 0.14 -7.70
CA VAL A 5 -7.21 -0.61 -6.47
C VAL A 5 -6.69 0.32 -5.38
N ARG A 6 -7.41 0.38 -4.27
CA ARG A 6 -7.00 1.18 -3.12
C ARG A 6 -5.71 0.61 -2.53
N VAL A 7 -4.88 1.48 -2.02
CA VAL A 7 -3.59 1.06 -1.47
C VAL A 7 -3.77 0.08 -0.31
N ASP A 8 -4.78 0.26 0.54
CA ASP A 8 -5.03 -0.66 1.65
C ASP A 8 -5.37 -2.06 1.14
N LYS A 9 -6.18 -2.15 0.10
CA LYS A 9 -6.50 -3.43 -0.51
C LYS A 9 -5.27 -4.03 -1.20
N PHE A 10 -4.51 -3.21 -1.91
CA PHE A 10 -3.30 -3.67 -2.60
C PHE A 10 -2.29 -4.27 -1.62
N LEU A 11 -2.04 -3.57 -0.51
CA LEU A 11 -1.09 -4.04 0.50
C LEU A 11 -1.55 -5.35 1.13
N TRP A 12 -2.86 -5.52 1.31
CA TRP A 12 -3.42 -6.78 1.78
C TRP A 12 -3.28 -7.87 0.71
N CYS A 13 -3.55 -7.55 -0.55
CA CYS A 13 -3.48 -8.52 -1.65
C CYS A 13 -2.06 -9.06 -1.85
N VAL A 14 -1.04 -8.24 -1.66
CA VAL A 14 0.36 -8.67 -1.79
C VAL A 14 0.89 -9.26 -0.47
N ARG A 15 0.01 -9.45 0.50
CA ARG A 15 0.29 -10.11 1.78
C ARG A 15 1.30 -9.40 2.66
N LEU A 16 1.41 -8.09 2.53
CA LEU A 16 2.22 -7.29 3.44
C LEU A 16 1.52 -7.07 4.79
N PHE A 17 0.21 -7.18 4.79
CA PHE A 17 -0.61 -7.10 6.00
C PHE A 17 -1.56 -8.29 6.06
N LYS A 18 -1.80 -8.77 7.26
CA LYS A 18 -2.69 -9.93 7.46
C LYS A 18 -4.14 -9.62 7.12
N THR A 19 -4.56 -8.40 7.36
CA THR A 19 -5.93 -7.97 7.07
C THR A 19 -5.90 -6.62 6.37
N ARG A 20 -6.96 -6.33 5.63
CA ARG A 20 -7.11 -5.04 4.97
C ARG A 20 -7.22 -3.92 5.99
N ARG A 21 -7.82 -4.22 7.16
CA ARG A 21 -7.95 -3.25 8.24
C ARG A 21 -6.59 -2.79 8.75
N LEU A 22 -5.66 -3.74 8.92
CA LEU A 22 -4.30 -3.40 9.36
C LEU A 22 -3.60 -2.50 8.34
N ALA A 23 -3.79 -2.78 7.07
CA ALA A 23 -3.24 -1.95 6.00
C ALA A 23 -3.83 -0.54 6.06
N SER A 24 -5.13 -0.43 6.26
CA SER A 24 -5.79 0.86 6.35
C SER A 24 -5.29 1.66 7.57
N GLU A 25 -5.13 0.99 8.70
CA GLU A 25 -4.59 1.64 9.90
C GLU A 25 -3.18 2.16 9.68
N ALA A 26 -2.34 1.37 9.01
CA ALA A 26 -0.98 1.79 8.73
C ALA A 26 -0.97 3.06 7.86
N CYS A 27 -1.85 3.14 6.89
CA CYS A 27 -1.98 4.34 6.07
C CYS A 27 -2.41 5.54 6.92
N SER A 28 -3.39 5.36 7.80
CA SER A 28 -3.89 6.42 8.66
C SER A 28 -2.82 6.94 9.62
N ARG A 29 -1.89 6.09 10.02
CA ARG A 29 -0.82 6.46 10.94
C ARG A 29 0.44 6.94 10.23
N SER A 30 0.33 7.24 8.96
CA SER A 30 1.46 7.69 8.14
C SER A 30 2.63 6.70 8.09
N LYS A 31 2.32 5.42 8.28
CA LYS A 31 3.34 4.36 8.18
C LYS A 31 3.53 3.87 6.76
N VAL A 32 2.66 4.29 5.86
CA VAL A 32 2.76 3.95 4.44
C VAL A 32 2.92 5.25 3.68
N LYS A 33 3.94 5.32 2.84
CA LYS A 33 4.24 6.51 2.04
C LYS A 33 4.44 6.12 0.59
N ILE A 34 4.08 7.02 -0.30
CA ILE A 34 4.37 6.87 -1.73
C ILE A 34 5.26 8.03 -2.16
N ASN A 35 6.44 7.70 -2.71
CA ASN A 35 7.41 8.69 -3.14
C ASN A 35 7.71 9.72 -2.03
N ASP A 36 7.86 9.22 -0.80
CA ASP A 36 8.16 10.01 0.41
C ASP A 36 7.02 10.94 0.86
N LYS A 37 5.82 10.75 0.33
CA LYS A 37 4.66 11.52 0.76
C LYS A 37 3.66 10.62 1.47
N SER A 38 3.10 11.12 2.57
CA SER A 38 2.02 10.41 3.25
C SER A 38 0.81 10.32 2.34
N LEU A 39 0.06 9.24 2.48
CA LEU A 39 -1.11 9.00 1.66
C LEU A 39 -2.27 8.53 2.52
N LYS A 40 -3.47 8.64 1.97
CA LYS A 40 -4.67 8.14 2.62
C LYS A 40 -4.90 6.69 2.21
N SER A 41 -5.60 5.93 3.06
CA SER A 41 -5.93 4.55 2.77
C SER A 41 -6.75 4.38 1.48
N SER A 42 -7.44 5.43 1.07
CA SER A 42 -8.23 5.43 -0.15
C SER A 42 -7.43 5.73 -1.42
N TYR A 43 -6.13 6.00 -1.29
CA TYR A 43 -5.30 6.25 -2.46
C TYR A 43 -5.33 5.05 -3.41
N HIS A 44 -5.44 5.31 -4.69
CA HIS A 44 -5.41 4.25 -5.71
C HIS A 44 -3.99 4.09 -6.23
N VAL A 45 -3.45 2.87 -6.11
CA VAL A 45 -2.08 2.60 -6.56
C VAL A 45 -1.98 2.68 -8.08
N LYS A 46 -0.80 3.07 -8.55
CA LYS A 46 -0.50 3.17 -9.97
C LYS A 46 0.77 2.41 -10.27
N ILE A 47 0.90 1.97 -11.51
CA ILE A 47 2.14 1.34 -11.95
C ILE A 47 3.30 2.33 -11.76
N ASN A 48 4.42 1.83 -11.30
CA ASN A 48 5.65 2.57 -10.99
C ASN A 48 5.62 3.35 -9.68
N ASP A 49 4.54 3.22 -8.89
CA ASP A 49 4.53 3.82 -7.55
C ASP A 49 5.54 3.09 -6.67
N LYS A 50 6.30 3.85 -5.91
CA LYS A 50 7.18 3.30 -4.88
C LYS A 50 6.52 3.49 -3.54
N ILE A 51 6.17 2.39 -2.92
CA ILE A 51 5.48 2.39 -1.63
C ILE A 51 6.45 1.98 -0.54
N THR A 52 6.62 2.83 0.46
CA THR A 52 7.46 2.54 1.61
C THR A 52 6.56 2.28 2.81
N ILE A 53 6.75 1.12 3.44
CA ILE A 53 5.99 0.72 4.61
C ILE A 53 6.95 0.69 5.81
N LYS A 54 6.60 1.43 6.86
CA LYS A 54 7.36 1.40 8.10
C LYS A 54 6.81 0.28 8.99
N LYS A 55 7.66 -0.67 9.30
CA LYS A 55 7.36 -1.70 10.28
C LYS A 55 8.42 -1.62 11.38
N LYS A 56 8.00 -1.78 12.60
CA LYS A 56 8.84 -1.73 13.82
C LYS A 56 10.31 -1.30 13.61
N LEU A 57 11.16 -2.24 13.22
CA LEU A 57 12.60 -2.00 13.09
C LEU A 57 13.08 -1.92 11.65
N ILE A 58 12.20 -2.13 10.68
CA ILE A 58 12.58 -2.15 9.26
C ILE A 58 11.61 -1.34 8.43
N ASN A 59 12.13 -0.82 7.34
CA ASN A 59 11.31 -0.18 6.33
C ASN A 59 11.33 -1.06 5.08
N ILE A 60 10.17 -1.29 4.51
CA ILE A 60 10.03 -2.09 3.29
C ILE A 60 9.62 -1.15 2.17
N THR A 61 10.38 -1.14 1.10
CA THR A 61 10.04 -0.36 -0.09
C THR A 61 9.73 -1.32 -1.22
N ILE A 62 8.57 -1.16 -1.83
CA ILE A 62 8.17 -1.95 -2.98
C ILE A 62 7.80 -1.04 -4.13
N GLU A 63 7.99 -1.54 -5.34
CA GLU A 63 7.58 -0.83 -6.55
C GLU A 63 6.39 -1.55 -7.16
N VAL A 64 5.36 -0.81 -7.52
CA VAL A 64 4.16 -1.39 -8.13
C VAL A 64 4.46 -1.64 -9.61
N LYS A 65 4.65 -2.90 -9.97
CA LYS A 65 4.87 -3.31 -11.36
C LYS A 65 3.60 -3.86 -11.99
N ASP A 66 2.67 -4.30 -11.16
CA ASP A 66 1.39 -4.80 -11.61
C ASP A 66 0.37 -4.48 -10.52
N ILE A 67 -0.87 -4.25 -10.91
CA ILE A 67 -1.92 -3.93 -9.95
C ILE A 67 -2.69 -5.19 -9.62
N ILE A 68 -2.43 -5.70 -8.43
CA ILE A 68 -3.05 -6.93 -7.95
C ILE A 68 -4.28 -6.58 -7.12
N SER A 69 -5.44 -7.08 -7.52
CA SER A 69 -6.70 -6.83 -6.84
C SER A 69 -7.27 -8.07 -6.17
N LYS A 70 -6.61 -9.20 -6.30
CA LYS A 70 -7.01 -10.46 -5.67
C LYS A 70 -5.88 -10.99 -4.80
N ARG A 71 -6.26 -11.55 -3.68
CA ARG A 71 -5.30 -12.13 -2.75
C ARG A 71 -4.92 -13.58 -3.10
#